data_876a7c34eb0fe11d0eaa18ea8c571ae8
#
_entry.id   876a7c34eb0fe11d0eaa18ea8c571ae8
#
_cell.length_a   1.000
_cell.length_b   1.000
_cell.length_c   1.000
_cell.angle_alpha   90.00
_cell.angle_beta   90.00
_cell.angle_gamma   90.00
#
_symmetry.space_group_name_H-M   'P 1'
#
loop_
_entity.id
_entity.type
_entity.pdbx_description
1 polymer ?
#
loop_
_entity_poly.entity_id
_entity_poly.type
_entity_poly.pdbx_seq_one_letter_code
_entity_poly.pdbx_strand_id
1 'polypeptide(L)'
;MLLLFLIVMILLCGASGLLGRELCKYFDNNNIEYIGTYNKNKINKPNMFKIDFSNVTELEIFLIEHKITICIFCIVERLLDKCENYWNEIKHSNIDLVHFTSFFCNKLDINFIHFSTDYVFDGSKQPNLPDDVKNPLQNYGISKLISEYRVIKNCKKYCIIRTPVLYSSLCQIHDNAVCVIGKNIMDLRNNKTFREDNYCIRRPLYIYDLCHFINDCIKNNFIGIYHFYNPYNKFTKYDISKMIGHVLGIEINNIIPNNSSSEGIAPRPYDTHLIDIKYNITNYNFNNFNETIVKCFEKFKHSKIIYENKNDFFISLDMDGTIIETNSAHYNSYKKTFENNNKTFLNIEEWNNIIMNDNIDNYLKTIFQENEIFNIKKEKLEFLKEEVILFTKNSEIFLKFLIENDFNFCIVTNTSKETVEIFKEKLPLLNEIKQWIYRGDYKLAKPDGECYEVAKKKYYKNEKYLIGIEDSVVGYTALKQHTDLIYIYNNELLFKNNDCYLFDDYNCITFY
;
A
#
# COMPACT_ATOMS: atom_id res chain seq x y z
N MET A 1 -38.13 -25.70 -17.90
CA MET A 1 -37.81 -24.26 -17.87
C MET A 1 -36.41 -24.15 -17.30
N LEU A 2 -35.39 -24.16 -18.18
CA LEU A 2 -34.00 -23.97 -17.74
C LEU A 2 -33.86 -22.53 -17.24
N LEU A 3 -33.63 -22.35 -15.95
CA LEU A 3 -33.09 -21.08 -15.42
C LEU A 3 -31.69 -20.93 -16.04
N LEU A 4 -31.57 -20.10 -17.08
CA LEU A 4 -30.29 -19.55 -17.47
C LEU A 4 -29.82 -18.70 -16.29
N PHE A 5 -28.90 -19.22 -15.48
CA PHE A 5 -28.11 -18.40 -14.59
C PHE A 5 -27.32 -17.41 -15.47
N LEU A 6 -27.80 -16.19 -15.57
CA LEU A 6 -27.03 -15.10 -16.16
C LEU A 6 -25.73 -15.02 -15.36
N ILE A 7 -24.63 -15.38 -16.01
CA ILE A 7 -23.27 -15.23 -15.43
C ILE A 7 -23.10 -13.74 -15.20
N VAL A 8 -23.01 -13.35 -13.94
CA VAL A 8 -22.73 -11.95 -13.57
C VAL A 8 -21.24 -11.74 -13.72
N MET A 9 -20.82 -10.94 -14.71
CA MET A 9 -19.43 -10.54 -14.90
C MET A 9 -19.25 -9.07 -14.52
N ILE A 10 -18.47 -8.82 -13.49
CA ILE A 10 -18.23 -7.49 -12.93
C ILE A 10 -16.95 -6.90 -13.52
N LEU A 11 -17.03 -5.68 -14.05
CA LEU A 11 -15.87 -4.85 -14.37
C LEU A 11 -15.62 -3.85 -13.23
N LEU A 12 -14.44 -3.89 -12.64
CA LEU A 12 -13.96 -2.94 -11.64
C LEU A 12 -12.97 -1.96 -12.28
N CYS A 13 -13.46 -0.77 -12.63
CA CYS A 13 -12.64 0.30 -13.21
C CYS A 13 -11.81 0.99 -12.14
N GLY A 14 -10.48 1.02 -12.29
CA GLY A 14 -9.58 1.65 -11.32
C GLY A 14 -9.27 0.78 -10.10
N ALA A 15 -9.03 -0.52 -10.33
CA ALA A 15 -8.72 -1.51 -9.30
C ALA A 15 -7.48 -1.15 -8.44
N SER A 16 -6.54 -0.35 -8.95
CA SER A 16 -5.35 0.11 -8.20
C SER A 16 -5.61 1.28 -7.25
N GLY A 17 -6.79 1.92 -7.34
CA GLY A 17 -7.18 3.01 -6.44
C GLY A 17 -7.58 2.54 -5.04
N LEU A 18 -7.79 3.48 -4.10
CA LEU A 18 -8.12 3.18 -2.70
C LEU A 18 -9.36 2.26 -2.58
N LEU A 19 -10.49 2.66 -3.17
CA LEU A 19 -11.72 1.84 -3.16
C LEU A 19 -11.56 0.56 -3.99
N GLY A 20 -10.86 0.65 -5.13
CA GLY A 20 -10.63 -0.49 -6.03
C GLY A 20 -9.87 -1.63 -5.34
N ARG A 21 -8.80 -1.34 -4.59
CA ARG A 21 -8.03 -2.35 -3.85
C ARG A 21 -8.87 -3.07 -2.78
N GLU A 22 -9.71 -2.33 -2.07
CA GLU A 22 -10.60 -2.93 -1.06
C GLU A 22 -11.67 -3.80 -1.71
N LEU A 23 -12.26 -3.36 -2.83
CA LEU A 23 -13.22 -4.18 -3.59
C LEU A 23 -12.55 -5.44 -4.14
N CYS A 24 -11.33 -5.36 -4.67
CA CYS A 24 -10.59 -6.54 -5.09
C CYS A 24 -10.46 -7.56 -3.95
N LYS A 25 -10.00 -7.11 -2.77
CA LYS A 25 -9.86 -7.97 -1.59
C LYS A 25 -11.20 -8.52 -1.12
N TYR A 26 -12.25 -7.68 -1.13
CA TYR A 26 -13.58 -8.10 -0.74
C TYR A 26 -14.12 -9.18 -1.68
N PHE A 27 -13.97 -9.01 -2.99
CA PHE A 27 -14.44 -9.97 -3.99
C PHE A 27 -13.64 -11.28 -3.93
N ASP A 28 -12.32 -11.21 -3.79
CA ASP A 28 -11.47 -12.39 -3.61
C ASP A 28 -11.90 -13.20 -2.37
N ASN A 29 -12.13 -12.54 -1.24
CA ASN A 29 -12.51 -13.19 0.03
C ASN A 29 -13.94 -13.80 -0.01
N ASN A 30 -14.79 -13.32 -0.89
CA ASN A 30 -16.18 -13.78 -1.03
C ASN A 30 -16.39 -14.64 -2.29
N ASN A 31 -15.33 -15.02 -3.00
CA ASN A 31 -15.37 -15.79 -4.26
C ASN A 31 -16.30 -15.16 -5.33
N ILE A 32 -16.28 -13.83 -5.43
CA ILE A 32 -17.04 -13.07 -6.44
C ILE A 32 -16.14 -12.88 -7.66
N GLU A 33 -16.58 -13.36 -8.82
CA GLU A 33 -15.83 -13.19 -10.07
C GLU A 33 -15.88 -11.75 -10.56
N TYR A 34 -14.73 -11.22 -10.96
CA TYR A 34 -14.60 -9.87 -11.51
C TYR A 34 -13.37 -9.74 -12.40
N ILE A 35 -13.40 -8.72 -13.23
CA ILE A 35 -12.24 -8.22 -13.99
C ILE A 35 -11.90 -6.83 -13.47
N GLY A 36 -10.63 -6.60 -13.14
CA GLY A 36 -10.14 -5.30 -12.69
C GLY A 36 -9.33 -4.58 -13.76
N THR A 37 -9.35 -3.26 -13.74
CA THR A 37 -8.52 -2.46 -14.64
C THR A 37 -7.59 -1.52 -13.90
N TYR A 38 -6.43 -1.25 -14.51
CA TYR A 38 -5.45 -0.27 -14.04
C TYR A 38 -4.93 0.55 -15.24
N ASN A 39 -4.34 1.71 -14.96
CA ASN A 39 -3.67 2.53 -15.99
C ASN A 39 -2.13 2.54 -15.73
N LYS A 40 -1.67 3.30 -14.73
CA LYS A 40 -0.25 3.47 -14.41
C LYS A 40 0.26 2.39 -13.44
N ASN A 41 -0.48 2.10 -12.38
CA ASN A 41 -0.07 1.19 -11.30
C ASN A 41 -0.50 -0.23 -11.64
N LYS A 42 0.43 -1.02 -12.18
CA LYS A 42 0.17 -2.42 -12.58
C LYS A 42 -0.19 -3.28 -11.36
N ILE A 43 -1.17 -4.14 -11.53
CA ILE A 43 -1.55 -5.17 -10.56
C ILE A 43 -1.23 -6.54 -11.17
N ASN A 44 -0.36 -7.32 -10.53
CA ASN A 44 0.06 -8.64 -11.00
C ASN A 44 -0.94 -9.73 -10.59
N LYS A 45 -2.11 -9.75 -11.25
CA LYS A 45 -3.12 -10.80 -11.12
C LYS A 45 -3.68 -11.12 -12.51
N PRO A 46 -4.09 -12.38 -12.78
CA PRO A 46 -4.52 -12.80 -14.12
C PRO A 46 -5.81 -12.12 -14.62
N ASN A 47 -6.66 -11.63 -13.69
CA ASN A 47 -7.91 -10.94 -14.01
C ASN A 47 -7.74 -9.40 -14.06
N MET A 48 -6.51 -8.87 -14.18
CA MET A 48 -6.21 -7.44 -14.20
C MET A 48 -5.69 -6.98 -15.56
N PHE A 49 -6.34 -5.99 -16.14
CA PHE A 49 -6.06 -5.50 -17.48
C PHE A 49 -5.66 -4.03 -17.46
N LYS A 50 -4.70 -3.67 -18.32
CA LYS A 50 -4.37 -2.26 -18.57
C LYS A 50 -5.32 -1.74 -19.65
N ILE A 51 -6.11 -0.71 -19.32
CA ILE A 51 -7.04 -0.07 -20.25
C ILE A 51 -6.94 1.43 -20.14
N ASP A 52 -6.89 2.09 -21.31
CA ASP A 52 -7.08 3.52 -21.41
C ASP A 52 -8.56 3.84 -21.70
N PHE A 53 -9.29 4.31 -20.70
CA PHE A 53 -10.69 4.69 -20.82
C PHE A 53 -10.92 5.90 -21.74
N SER A 54 -9.88 6.59 -22.19
CA SER A 54 -9.96 7.65 -23.20
C SER A 54 -10.08 7.06 -24.61
N ASN A 55 -9.62 5.82 -24.81
CA ASN A 55 -9.77 5.10 -26.06
C ASN A 55 -11.15 4.42 -26.09
N VAL A 56 -12.15 5.15 -26.57
CA VAL A 56 -13.55 4.70 -26.58
C VAL A 56 -13.80 3.42 -27.40
N THR A 57 -13.00 3.18 -28.44
CA THR A 57 -13.09 1.97 -29.27
C THR A 57 -12.58 0.76 -28.49
N GLU A 58 -11.44 0.89 -27.82
CA GLU A 58 -10.87 -0.15 -26.97
C GLU A 58 -11.81 -0.51 -25.82
N LEU A 59 -12.39 0.52 -25.17
CA LEU A 59 -13.37 0.34 -24.10
C LEU A 59 -14.58 -0.46 -24.57
N GLU A 60 -15.18 -0.09 -25.70
CA GLU A 60 -16.36 -0.80 -26.23
C GLU A 60 -16.04 -2.27 -26.55
N ILE A 61 -14.95 -2.53 -27.25
CA ILE A 61 -14.50 -3.89 -27.58
C ILE A 61 -14.30 -4.70 -26.31
N PHE A 62 -13.61 -4.13 -25.32
CA PHE A 62 -13.35 -4.79 -24.05
C PHE A 62 -14.62 -5.19 -23.28
N LEU A 63 -15.60 -4.30 -23.22
CA LEU A 63 -16.89 -4.57 -22.57
C LEU A 63 -17.64 -5.74 -23.24
N ILE A 64 -17.57 -5.84 -24.57
CA ILE A 64 -18.21 -6.90 -25.37
C ILE A 64 -17.47 -8.23 -25.19
N GLU A 65 -16.16 -8.26 -25.40
CA GLU A 65 -15.35 -9.48 -25.36
C GLU A 65 -15.43 -10.17 -23.99
N HIS A 66 -15.42 -9.38 -22.92
CA HIS A 66 -15.51 -9.89 -21.56
C HIS A 66 -16.93 -10.08 -21.05
N LYS A 67 -17.95 -9.85 -21.88
CA LYS A 67 -19.38 -10.05 -21.55
C LYS A 67 -19.78 -9.36 -20.22
N ILE A 68 -19.31 -8.13 -20.02
CA ILE A 68 -19.56 -7.38 -18.79
C ILE A 68 -21.06 -7.15 -18.61
N THR A 69 -21.56 -7.40 -17.41
CA THR A 69 -22.95 -7.16 -17.01
C THR A 69 -23.11 -6.06 -15.98
N ILE A 70 -22.06 -5.81 -15.17
CA ILE A 70 -22.00 -4.74 -14.17
C ILE A 70 -20.66 -4.03 -14.29
N CYS A 71 -20.69 -2.70 -14.33
CA CYS A 71 -19.50 -1.86 -14.35
C CYS A 71 -19.47 -0.99 -13.07
N ILE A 72 -18.44 -1.18 -12.26
CA ILE A 72 -18.19 -0.40 -11.03
C ILE A 72 -17.07 0.61 -11.31
N PHE A 73 -17.40 1.90 -11.33
CA PHE A 73 -16.49 2.95 -11.76
C PHE A 73 -15.85 3.68 -10.57
N CYS A 74 -14.58 3.33 -10.26
CA CYS A 74 -13.80 3.88 -9.13
C CYS A 74 -12.72 4.90 -9.54
N ILE A 75 -12.61 5.23 -10.84
CA ILE A 75 -11.60 6.18 -11.33
C ILE A 75 -12.01 7.61 -10.92
N VAL A 76 -11.14 8.31 -10.19
CA VAL A 76 -11.39 9.66 -9.71
C VAL A 76 -10.10 10.37 -9.32
N GLU A 77 -9.99 11.67 -9.64
CA GLU A 77 -9.07 12.56 -8.93
C GLU A 77 -9.81 13.19 -7.74
N ARG A 78 -9.28 12.97 -6.53
CA ARG A 78 -9.95 13.30 -5.26
C ARG A 78 -9.26 14.40 -4.46
N LEU A 79 -8.05 14.81 -4.86
CA LEU A 79 -7.31 15.85 -4.15
C LEU A 79 -7.93 17.21 -4.41
N LEU A 80 -8.58 17.78 -3.39
CA LEU A 80 -9.40 18.98 -3.52
C LEU A 80 -8.60 20.18 -4.07
N ASP A 81 -7.40 20.44 -3.52
CA ASP A 81 -6.57 21.55 -3.95
C ASP A 81 -6.03 21.36 -5.38
N LYS A 82 -5.78 20.10 -5.79
CA LYS A 82 -5.47 19.78 -7.19
C LYS A 82 -6.67 20.04 -8.09
N CYS A 83 -7.88 19.74 -7.63
CA CYS A 83 -9.10 20.02 -8.38
C CYS A 83 -9.33 21.52 -8.61
N GLU A 84 -8.92 22.38 -7.67
CA GLU A 84 -8.97 23.84 -7.88
C GLU A 84 -7.97 24.32 -8.92
N ASN A 85 -6.74 23.79 -8.89
CA ASN A 85 -5.63 24.30 -9.68
C ASN A 85 -5.58 23.74 -11.12
N TYR A 86 -6.11 22.53 -11.37
CA TYR A 86 -5.92 21.79 -12.63
C TYR A 86 -7.25 21.30 -13.22
N TRP A 87 -8.20 22.20 -13.42
CA TRP A 87 -9.56 21.88 -13.86
C TRP A 87 -9.63 20.99 -15.12
N ASN A 88 -8.79 21.25 -16.12
CA ASN A 88 -8.84 20.47 -17.37
C ASN A 88 -8.49 18.99 -17.16
N GLU A 89 -7.51 18.69 -16.33
CA GLU A 89 -7.15 17.31 -15.96
C GLU A 89 -8.27 16.63 -15.17
N ILE A 90 -8.88 17.41 -14.26
CA ILE A 90 -9.98 16.92 -13.40
C ILE A 90 -11.24 16.67 -14.23
N LYS A 91 -11.57 17.57 -15.14
CA LYS A 91 -12.67 17.40 -16.08
C LYS A 91 -12.53 16.08 -16.84
N HIS A 92 -11.34 15.80 -17.37
CA HIS A 92 -11.08 14.58 -18.09
C HIS A 92 -11.35 13.34 -17.20
N SER A 93 -10.69 13.20 -16.03
CA SER A 93 -10.80 12.04 -15.17
C SER A 93 -12.18 11.88 -14.51
N ASN A 94 -12.78 12.98 -14.00
CA ASN A 94 -13.99 12.92 -13.19
C ASN A 94 -15.28 13.08 -14.00
N ILE A 95 -15.23 13.60 -15.23
CA ILE A 95 -16.41 13.87 -16.04
C ILE A 95 -16.38 13.09 -17.36
N ASP A 96 -15.31 13.26 -18.16
CA ASP A 96 -15.30 12.75 -19.54
C ASP A 96 -15.21 11.20 -19.55
N LEU A 97 -14.35 10.60 -18.72
CA LEU A 97 -14.26 9.13 -18.61
C LEU A 97 -15.56 8.52 -18.07
N VAL A 98 -16.22 9.19 -17.12
CA VAL A 98 -17.55 8.76 -16.62
C VAL A 98 -18.59 8.82 -17.73
N HIS A 99 -18.57 9.90 -18.52
CA HIS A 99 -19.48 10.08 -19.65
C HIS A 99 -19.34 8.96 -20.68
N PHE A 100 -18.12 8.69 -21.14
CA PHE A 100 -17.89 7.64 -22.13
C PHE A 100 -18.28 6.26 -21.61
N THR A 101 -17.84 5.92 -20.40
CA THR A 101 -18.12 4.60 -19.81
C THR A 101 -19.61 4.39 -19.59
N SER A 102 -20.32 5.36 -19.02
CA SER A 102 -21.78 5.27 -18.80
C SER A 102 -22.58 5.19 -20.11
N PHE A 103 -22.13 5.86 -21.18
CA PHE A 103 -22.73 5.76 -22.51
C PHE A 103 -22.63 4.35 -23.08
N PHE A 104 -21.46 3.72 -23.04
CA PHE A 104 -21.28 2.36 -23.54
C PHE A 104 -21.98 1.33 -22.65
N CYS A 105 -21.98 1.53 -21.33
CA CYS A 105 -22.77 0.67 -20.44
C CYS A 105 -24.26 0.67 -20.81
N ASN A 106 -24.83 1.82 -21.10
CA ASN A 106 -26.23 1.88 -21.56
C ASN A 106 -26.43 1.23 -22.93
N LYS A 107 -25.52 1.46 -23.90
CA LYS A 107 -25.57 0.84 -25.23
C LYS A 107 -25.57 -0.68 -25.18
N LEU A 108 -24.86 -1.26 -24.23
CA LEU A 108 -24.65 -2.71 -24.03
C LEU A 108 -25.52 -3.30 -22.93
N ASP A 109 -26.48 -2.55 -22.38
CA ASP A 109 -27.42 -2.95 -21.32
C ASP A 109 -26.70 -3.36 -19.99
N ILE A 110 -25.54 -2.78 -19.69
CA ILE A 110 -24.71 -3.00 -18.51
C ILE A 110 -25.18 -2.12 -17.35
N ASN A 111 -25.32 -2.67 -16.14
CA ASN A 111 -25.60 -1.92 -14.93
C ASN A 111 -24.36 -1.07 -14.54
N PHE A 112 -24.54 0.23 -14.33
CA PHE A 112 -23.43 1.15 -14.04
C PHE A 112 -23.48 1.67 -12.59
N ILE A 113 -22.47 1.33 -11.79
CA ILE A 113 -22.33 1.82 -10.40
C ILE A 113 -21.29 2.93 -10.37
N HIS A 114 -21.70 4.12 -9.95
CA HIS A 114 -20.88 5.32 -9.89
C HIS A 114 -20.81 5.88 -8.48
N PHE A 115 -19.59 6.25 -8.03
CA PHE A 115 -19.39 6.88 -6.73
C PHE A 115 -19.39 8.39 -6.87
N SER A 116 -20.19 9.03 -6.05
CA SER A 116 -20.23 10.47 -5.86
C SER A 116 -19.85 10.85 -4.43
N THR A 117 -20.11 12.06 -4.01
CA THR A 117 -19.63 12.62 -2.75
C THR A 117 -20.72 13.41 -2.03
N ASP A 118 -20.61 13.53 -0.73
CA ASP A 118 -21.36 14.46 0.10
C ASP A 118 -21.06 15.94 -0.26
N TYR A 119 -19.90 16.22 -0.88
CA TYR A 119 -19.49 17.57 -1.31
C TYR A 119 -20.27 18.13 -2.51
N VAL A 120 -21.30 17.42 -3.01
CA VAL A 120 -22.31 18.01 -3.88
C VAL A 120 -23.23 18.98 -3.13
N PHE A 121 -23.20 18.96 -1.79
CA PHE A 121 -23.91 19.88 -0.91
C PHE A 121 -22.95 20.91 -0.29
N ASP A 122 -23.47 22.12 -0.02
CA ASP A 122 -22.71 23.24 0.56
C ASP A 122 -22.59 23.20 2.10
N GLY A 123 -23.30 22.28 2.76
CA GLY A 123 -23.34 22.16 4.22
C GLY A 123 -24.14 23.25 4.93
N SER A 124 -24.89 24.10 4.21
CA SER A 124 -25.78 25.13 4.80
C SER A 124 -27.05 24.53 5.40
N LYS A 125 -27.54 23.44 4.82
CA LYS A 125 -28.68 22.66 5.28
C LYS A 125 -28.27 21.24 5.60
N GLN A 126 -28.75 20.71 6.69
CA GLN A 126 -28.50 19.33 7.09
C GLN A 126 -29.66 18.77 7.94
N PRO A 127 -29.95 17.47 7.88
CA PRO A 127 -29.33 16.48 7.00
C PRO A 127 -29.79 16.63 5.52
N ASN A 128 -28.99 16.10 4.58
CA ASN A 128 -29.28 16.16 3.15
C ASN A 128 -29.88 14.83 2.64
N LEU A 129 -31.03 14.91 1.97
CA LEU A 129 -31.63 13.79 1.24
C LEU A 129 -31.08 13.67 -0.19
N PRO A 130 -31.18 12.50 -0.86
CA PRO A 130 -30.73 12.32 -2.24
C PRO A 130 -31.28 13.36 -3.23
N ASP A 131 -32.52 13.80 -3.04
CA ASP A 131 -33.22 14.72 -3.93
C ASP A 131 -33.09 16.21 -3.54
N ASP A 132 -32.47 16.54 -2.40
CA ASP A 132 -32.24 17.92 -1.99
C ASP A 132 -31.39 18.71 -3.01
N VAL A 133 -31.51 20.03 -2.97
CA VAL A 133 -30.77 20.94 -3.85
C VAL A 133 -29.26 20.78 -3.64
N LYS A 134 -28.51 20.59 -4.72
CA LYS A 134 -27.07 20.48 -4.75
C LYS A 134 -26.45 21.85 -5.02
N ASN A 135 -25.48 22.24 -4.23
CA ASN A 135 -24.76 23.51 -4.35
C ASN A 135 -23.28 23.35 -3.93
N PRO A 136 -22.48 22.62 -4.72
CA PRO A 136 -21.08 22.35 -4.38
C PRO A 136 -20.24 23.62 -4.30
N LEU A 137 -19.41 23.74 -3.25
CA LEU A 137 -18.57 24.93 -2.98
C LEU A 137 -17.25 24.92 -3.74
N GLN A 138 -16.78 23.77 -4.23
CA GLN A 138 -15.44 23.61 -4.79
C GLN A 138 -15.44 22.69 -6.03
N ASN A 139 -14.40 22.81 -6.85
CA ASN A 139 -14.31 22.15 -8.15
C ASN A 139 -14.44 20.63 -8.11
N TYR A 140 -13.97 19.96 -7.05
CA TYR A 140 -14.20 18.53 -6.89
C TYR A 140 -15.69 18.19 -6.81
N GLY A 141 -16.44 18.86 -5.93
CA GLY A 141 -17.90 18.66 -5.80
C GLY A 141 -18.65 19.01 -7.09
N ILE A 142 -18.24 20.10 -7.78
CA ILE A 142 -18.78 20.49 -9.09
C ILE A 142 -18.54 19.38 -10.12
N SER A 143 -17.31 18.83 -10.20
CA SER A 143 -16.97 17.75 -11.13
C SER A 143 -17.80 16.49 -10.88
N LYS A 144 -18.00 16.14 -9.61
CA LYS A 144 -18.82 14.99 -9.21
C LYS A 144 -20.29 15.21 -9.53
N LEU A 145 -20.82 16.37 -9.28
CA LEU A 145 -22.22 16.71 -9.65
C LEU A 145 -22.44 16.65 -11.16
N ILE A 146 -21.51 17.20 -11.96
CA ILE A 146 -21.58 17.10 -13.43
C ILE A 146 -21.52 15.63 -13.87
N SER A 147 -20.68 14.80 -13.24
CA SER A 147 -20.61 13.36 -13.55
C SER A 147 -21.92 12.63 -13.21
N GLU A 148 -22.59 12.97 -12.12
CA GLU A 148 -23.93 12.43 -11.81
C GLU A 148 -24.94 12.75 -12.94
N TYR A 149 -25.00 14.01 -13.39
CA TYR A 149 -25.88 14.40 -14.50
C TYR A 149 -25.55 13.66 -15.80
N ARG A 150 -24.26 13.38 -16.07
CA ARG A 150 -23.84 12.58 -17.23
C ARG A 150 -24.34 11.15 -17.12
N VAL A 151 -24.21 10.52 -15.96
CA VAL A 151 -24.70 9.17 -15.70
C VAL A 151 -26.20 9.09 -15.86
N ILE A 152 -26.96 9.98 -15.21
CA ILE A 152 -28.44 10.03 -15.27
C ILE A 152 -28.94 10.20 -16.71
N LYS A 153 -28.26 11.06 -17.49
CA LYS A 153 -28.61 11.32 -18.89
C LYS A 153 -28.30 10.14 -19.80
N ASN A 154 -27.17 9.47 -19.55
CA ASN A 154 -26.65 8.45 -20.45
C ASN A 154 -27.17 7.05 -20.18
N CYS A 155 -27.42 6.71 -18.92
CA CYS A 155 -27.61 5.33 -18.50
C CYS A 155 -28.96 5.12 -17.83
N LYS A 156 -29.72 4.10 -18.27
CA LYS A 156 -31.02 3.77 -17.67
C LYS A 156 -30.87 2.90 -16.41
N LYS A 157 -29.87 2.01 -16.41
CA LYS A 157 -29.55 1.11 -15.30
C LYS A 157 -28.34 1.64 -14.54
N TYR A 158 -28.55 2.63 -13.68
CA TYR A 158 -27.48 3.24 -12.90
C TYR A 158 -27.74 3.21 -11.39
N CYS A 159 -26.68 3.06 -10.62
CA CYS A 159 -26.67 3.26 -9.18
C CYS A 159 -25.58 4.31 -8.86
N ILE A 160 -25.98 5.49 -8.41
CA ILE A 160 -25.08 6.53 -7.92
C ILE A 160 -25.05 6.46 -6.40
N ILE A 161 -23.85 6.27 -5.82
CA ILE A 161 -23.66 6.18 -4.38
C ILE A 161 -22.88 7.42 -3.92
N ARG A 162 -23.53 8.32 -3.19
CA ARG A 162 -22.87 9.44 -2.52
C ARG A 162 -22.35 8.99 -1.19
N THR A 163 -21.06 9.22 -0.97
CA THR A 163 -20.37 8.85 0.27
C THR A 163 -19.61 10.04 0.84
N PRO A 164 -19.42 10.10 2.17
CA PRO A 164 -18.48 11.04 2.77
C PRO A 164 -17.03 10.56 2.56
N VAL A 165 -16.07 11.18 3.25
CA VAL A 165 -14.66 10.83 3.20
C VAL A 165 -14.44 9.35 3.51
N LEU A 166 -13.72 8.66 2.62
CA LEU A 166 -13.42 7.23 2.72
C LEU A 166 -12.06 6.99 3.37
N TYR A 167 -11.96 5.92 4.19
CA TYR A 167 -10.70 5.45 4.77
C TYR A 167 -10.66 3.93 4.86
N SER A 168 -9.46 3.35 4.96
CA SER A 168 -9.24 1.91 4.90
C SER A 168 -8.00 1.50 5.70
N SER A 169 -7.99 0.27 6.21
CA SER A 169 -6.81 -0.36 6.82
C SER A 169 -5.78 -0.84 5.81
N LEU A 170 -6.14 -0.99 4.52
CA LEU A 170 -5.22 -1.34 3.43
C LEU A 170 -4.51 -0.12 2.83
N CYS A 171 -4.68 1.06 3.40
CA CYS A 171 -4.13 2.29 2.87
C CYS A 171 -2.64 2.47 3.23
N GLN A 172 -1.94 3.18 2.37
CA GLN A 172 -0.68 3.83 2.69
C GLN A 172 -0.95 5.14 3.45
N ILE A 173 0.09 5.68 4.11
CA ILE A 173 -0.08 6.83 5.01
C ILE A 173 -0.61 8.11 4.34
N HIS A 174 -0.55 8.22 3.02
CA HIS A 174 -1.04 9.38 2.24
C HIS A 174 -2.24 9.07 1.34
N ASP A 175 -2.79 7.86 1.43
CA ASP A 175 -3.84 7.41 0.51
C ASP A 175 -5.20 8.12 0.69
N ASN A 176 -5.48 8.69 1.85
CA ASN A 176 -6.74 9.36 2.12
C ASN A 176 -6.59 10.42 3.22
N ALA A 177 -7.63 11.24 3.42
CA ALA A 177 -7.60 12.35 4.36
C ALA A 177 -7.34 11.91 5.82
N VAL A 178 -7.83 10.74 6.24
CA VAL A 178 -7.59 10.21 7.60
C VAL A 178 -6.13 9.77 7.74
N CYS A 179 -5.55 9.15 6.70
CA CYS A 179 -4.14 8.78 6.71
C CYS A 179 -3.21 9.99 6.72
N VAL A 180 -3.57 11.06 6.00
CA VAL A 180 -2.81 12.33 6.02
C VAL A 180 -2.80 12.93 7.44
N ILE A 181 -3.92 12.85 8.18
CA ILE A 181 -3.94 13.26 9.60
C ILE A 181 -2.93 12.41 10.40
N GLY A 182 -2.95 11.08 10.21
CA GLY A 182 -1.99 10.20 10.87
C GLY A 182 -0.53 10.55 10.56
N LYS A 183 -0.23 10.90 9.32
CA LYS A 183 1.07 11.42 8.92
C LYS A 183 1.45 12.66 9.74
N ASN A 184 0.55 13.65 9.77
CA ASN A 184 0.79 14.89 10.51
C ASN A 184 1.04 14.62 12.01
N ILE A 185 0.32 13.65 12.62
CA ILE A 185 0.55 13.23 14.00
C ILE A 185 1.95 12.63 14.19
N MET A 186 2.38 11.77 13.27
CA MET A 186 3.73 11.19 13.34
C MET A 186 4.82 12.28 13.19
N ASP A 187 4.56 13.34 12.43
CA ASP A 187 5.46 14.51 12.31
C ASP A 187 5.70 15.24 13.64
N LEU A 188 4.78 15.15 14.61
CA LEU A 188 4.96 15.74 15.94
C LEU A 188 6.15 15.15 16.70
N ARG A 189 6.57 13.93 16.38
CA ARG A 189 7.79 13.32 16.95
C ARG A 189 9.04 14.16 16.66
N ASN A 190 8.99 15.02 15.64
CA ASN A 190 10.04 15.95 15.25
C ASN A 190 9.82 17.38 15.80
N ASN A 191 9.03 17.53 16.87
CA ASN A 191 8.69 18.82 17.51
C ASN A 191 8.05 19.86 16.58
N LYS A 192 7.41 19.42 15.49
CA LYS A 192 6.63 20.31 14.60
C LYS A 192 5.33 20.73 15.28
N THR A 193 4.96 21.99 15.11
CA THR A 193 3.67 22.53 15.56
C THR A 193 2.82 22.85 14.32
N PHE A 194 1.56 22.48 14.30
CA PHE A 194 0.64 22.83 13.22
C PHE A 194 -0.78 23.09 13.74
N ARG A 195 -1.58 23.75 12.89
CA ARG A 195 -3.02 23.94 13.16
C ARG A 195 -3.81 22.84 12.50
N GLU A 196 -4.84 22.33 13.17
CA GLU A 196 -5.75 21.33 12.61
C GLU A 196 -7.19 21.82 12.71
N ASP A 197 -7.97 21.56 11.64
CA ASP A 197 -9.38 21.97 11.52
C ASP A 197 -10.23 21.36 12.65
N ASN A 198 -10.73 22.21 13.53
CA ASN A 198 -11.69 21.90 14.60
C ASN A 198 -13.05 22.55 14.35
N TYR A 199 -13.33 22.96 13.12
CA TYR A 199 -14.56 23.62 12.71
C TYR A 199 -15.44 22.73 11.85
N CYS A 200 -14.91 22.26 10.71
CA CYS A 200 -15.68 21.47 9.77
C CYS A 200 -15.89 20.03 10.25
N ILE A 201 -17.13 19.56 10.19
CA ILE A 201 -17.50 18.19 10.56
C ILE A 201 -17.14 17.22 9.44
N ARG A 202 -16.58 16.10 9.80
CA ARG A 202 -16.29 14.95 8.93
C ARG A 202 -17.07 13.73 9.42
N ARG A 203 -17.51 12.92 8.47
CA ARG A 203 -18.24 11.67 8.75
C ARG A 203 -17.55 10.52 8.04
N PRO A 204 -16.29 10.16 8.46
CA PRO A 204 -15.50 9.17 7.75
C PRO A 204 -16.23 7.82 7.66
N LEU A 205 -16.19 7.23 6.46
CA LEU A 205 -16.80 5.93 6.17
C LEU A 205 -15.70 4.89 5.92
N TYR A 206 -15.73 3.79 6.65
CA TYR A 206 -14.83 2.66 6.44
C TYR A 206 -15.18 1.94 5.14
N ILE A 207 -14.19 1.80 4.26
CA ILE A 207 -14.44 1.27 2.90
C ILE A 207 -14.96 -0.18 2.94
N TYR A 208 -14.55 -0.98 3.92
CA TYR A 208 -15.06 -2.34 4.06
C TYR A 208 -16.58 -2.37 4.23
N ASP A 209 -17.17 -1.42 4.99
CA ASP A 209 -18.63 -1.28 5.12
C ASP A 209 -19.26 -0.91 3.77
N LEU A 210 -18.62 -0.03 3.01
CA LEU A 210 -19.08 0.33 1.66
C LEU A 210 -19.03 -0.87 0.70
N CYS A 211 -18.04 -1.76 0.81
CA CYS A 211 -17.96 -2.97 -0.02
C CYS A 211 -19.17 -3.89 0.19
N HIS A 212 -19.65 -4.03 1.44
CA HIS A 212 -20.86 -4.78 1.72
C HIS A 212 -22.09 -4.14 1.06
N PHE A 213 -22.24 -2.82 1.18
CA PHE A 213 -23.34 -2.11 0.54
C PHE A 213 -23.29 -2.21 -1.00
N ILE A 214 -22.13 -2.13 -1.61
CA ILE A 214 -21.95 -2.33 -3.05
C ILE A 214 -22.42 -3.73 -3.46
N ASN A 215 -22.06 -4.76 -2.68
CA ASN A 215 -22.54 -6.13 -2.92
C ASN A 215 -24.08 -6.24 -2.82
N ASP A 216 -24.70 -5.52 -1.89
CA ASP A 216 -26.16 -5.45 -1.81
C ASP A 216 -26.76 -4.74 -3.03
N CYS A 217 -26.14 -3.66 -3.51
CA CYS A 217 -26.54 -2.98 -4.75
C CYS A 217 -26.47 -3.92 -5.97
N ILE A 218 -25.44 -4.76 -6.05
CA ILE A 218 -25.28 -5.76 -7.11
C ILE A 218 -26.38 -6.83 -7.02
N LYS A 219 -26.53 -7.44 -5.85
CA LYS A 219 -27.49 -8.55 -5.63
C LYS A 219 -28.95 -8.15 -5.83
N ASN A 220 -29.28 -6.91 -5.45
CA ASN A 220 -30.67 -6.42 -5.49
C ASN A 220 -30.94 -5.49 -6.68
N ASN A 221 -29.96 -5.33 -7.60
CA ASN A 221 -30.07 -4.47 -8.78
C ASN A 221 -30.56 -3.05 -8.44
N PHE A 222 -29.91 -2.38 -7.50
CA PHE A 222 -30.29 -1.04 -7.07
C PHE A 222 -30.18 -0.05 -8.21
N ILE A 223 -31.23 0.78 -8.40
CA ILE A 223 -31.30 1.82 -9.45
C ILE A 223 -31.61 3.17 -8.79
N GLY A 224 -30.92 4.21 -9.23
CA GLY A 224 -31.10 5.57 -8.78
C GLY A 224 -29.95 6.11 -7.93
N ILE A 225 -30.24 7.06 -7.05
CA ILE A 225 -29.26 7.72 -6.19
C ILE A 225 -29.46 7.25 -4.76
N TYR A 226 -28.37 6.89 -4.10
CA TYR A 226 -28.33 6.44 -2.72
C TYR A 226 -27.27 7.21 -1.94
N HIS A 227 -27.55 7.46 -0.66
CA HIS A 227 -26.58 7.97 0.29
C HIS A 227 -26.12 6.82 1.20
N PHE A 228 -24.83 6.52 1.20
CA PHE A 228 -24.26 5.54 2.12
C PHE A 228 -23.21 6.19 3.02
N TYR A 229 -23.47 6.16 4.33
CA TYR A 229 -22.70 6.86 5.35
C TYR A 229 -22.84 6.13 6.69
N ASN A 230 -21.86 6.33 7.59
CA ASN A 230 -21.98 5.84 8.96
C ASN A 230 -22.66 6.93 9.83
N PRO A 231 -23.87 6.71 10.36
CA PRO A 231 -24.61 7.72 11.11
C PRO A 231 -23.96 8.07 12.46
N TYR A 232 -23.10 7.20 12.98
CA TYR A 232 -22.43 7.36 14.27
C TYR A 232 -21.15 8.20 14.19
N ASN A 233 -20.57 8.36 13.02
CA ASN A 233 -19.33 9.10 12.84
C ASN A 233 -19.61 10.59 12.66
N LYS A 234 -19.11 11.40 13.62
CA LYS A 234 -19.20 12.85 13.60
C LYS A 234 -17.98 13.42 14.30
N PHE A 235 -17.00 13.85 13.55
CA PHE A 235 -15.71 14.28 14.07
C PHE A 235 -15.20 15.53 13.33
N THR A 236 -14.45 16.38 14.02
CA THR A 236 -13.53 17.32 13.36
C THR A 236 -12.24 16.59 12.99
N LYS A 237 -11.39 17.17 12.15
CA LYS A 237 -10.06 16.61 11.94
C LYS A 237 -9.22 16.62 13.24
N TYR A 238 -9.42 17.64 14.09
CA TYR A 238 -8.77 17.70 15.40
C TYR A 238 -9.20 16.55 16.32
N ASP A 239 -10.47 16.13 16.29
CA ASP A 239 -10.93 14.94 17.03
C ASP A 239 -10.28 13.66 16.50
N ILE A 240 -10.21 13.50 15.19
CA ILE A 240 -9.52 12.37 14.54
C ILE A 240 -8.03 12.36 14.93
N SER A 241 -7.39 13.54 14.99
CA SER A 241 -5.99 13.68 15.42
C SER A 241 -5.77 13.17 16.84
N LYS A 242 -6.69 13.49 17.79
CA LYS A 242 -6.63 12.96 19.15
C LYS A 242 -6.69 11.44 19.20
N MET A 243 -7.61 10.84 18.43
CA MET A 243 -7.78 9.39 18.36
C MET A 243 -6.54 8.71 17.79
N ILE A 244 -6.00 9.21 16.69
CA ILE A 244 -4.78 8.67 16.07
C ILE A 244 -3.58 8.85 16.99
N GLY A 245 -3.42 10.02 17.62
CA GLY A 245 -2.36 10.26 18.59
C GLY A 245 -2.37 9.24 19.73
N HIS A 246 -3.57 8.95 20.26
CA HIS A 246 -3.72 7.91 21.28
C HIS A 246 -3.28 6.52 20.80
N VAL A 247 -3.68 6.11 19.59
CA VAL A 247 -3.28 4.81 19.00
C VAL A 247 -1.77 4.74 18.81
N LEU A 248 -1.15 5.81 18.34
CA LEU A 248 0.29 5.87 18.06
C LEU A 248 1.14 6.10 19.32
N GLY A 249 0.52 6.39 20.47
CA GLY A 249 1.24 6.78 21.69
C GLY A 249 1.97 8.11 21.56
N ILE A 250 1.44 9.06 20.76
CA ILE A 250 2.02 10.38 20.49
C ILE A 250 1.18 11.45 21.18
N GLU A 251 1.81 12.27 22.04
CA GLU A 251 1.15 13.44 22.61
C GLU A 251 0.90 14.51 21.54
N ILE A 252 -0.31 15.08 21.55
CA ILE A 252 -0.75 16.05 20.54
C ILE A 252 -0.73 17.50 21.05
N ASN A 253 0.04 17.78 22.11
CA ASN A 253 0.12 19.11 22.73
C ASN A 253 0.56 20.22 21.76
N ASN A 254 1.27 19.84 20.68
CA ASN A 254 1.73 20.74 19.64
C ASN A 254 0.71 20.94 18.50
N ILE A 255 -0.49 20.36 18.59
CA ILE A 255 -1.57 20.61 17.63
C ILE A 255 -2.49 21.70 18.17
N ILE A 256 -2.58 22.81 17.44
CA ILE A 256 -3.44 23.93 17.80
C ILE A 256 -4.79 23.76 17.09
N PRO A 257 -5.93 23.66 17.83
CA PRO A 257 -7.25 23.58 17.20
C PRO A 257 -7.56 24.90 16.45
N ASN A 258 -7.96 24.79 15.19
CA ASN A 258 -8.47 25.91 14.41
C ASN A 258 -10.01 25.88 14.43
N ASN A 259 -10.63 26.79 15.17
CA ASN A 259 -12.09 26.89 15.37
C ASN A 259 -12.79 27.82 14.34
N SER A 260 -12.08 28.28 13.32
CA SER A 260 -12.61 29.07 12.23
C SER A 260 -12.79 28.25 10.96
N SER A 261 -13.47 28.81 9.96
CA SER A 261 -13.60 28.18 8.63
C SER A 261 -12.22 27.76 8.09
N SER A 262 -12.20 26.64 7.36
CA SER A 262 -10.96 25.98 6.91
C SER A 262 -10.04 26.91 6.12
N GLU A 263 -8.77 26.94 6.50
CA GLU A 263 -7.69 27.47 5.69
C GLU A 263 -7.36 26.45 4.59
N GLY A 264 -7.29 26.88 3.35
CA GLY A 264 -6.96 26.05 2.20
C GLY A 264 -7.43 26.68 0.89
N ILE A 265 -6.91 26.19 -0.24
CA ILE A 265 -7.27 26.69 -1.57
C ILE A 265 -8.73 26.34 -1.87
N ALA A 266 -9.12 25.10 -1.61
CA ALA A 266 -10.47 24.63 -1.82
C ALA A 266 -11.36 24.91 -0.60
N PRO A 267 -12.52 25.56 -0.73
CA PRO A 267 -13.44 25.76 0.40
C PRO A 267 -14.01 24.43 0.89
N ARG A 268 -14.24 24.34 2.20
CA ARG A 268 -14.79 23.15 2.85
C ARG A 268 -16.16 23.46 3.43
N PRO A 269 -17.21 22.66 3.12
CA PRO A 269 -18.51 22.80 3.79
C PRO A 269 -18.41 22.51 5.28
N TYR A 270 -19.28 23.16 6.07
CA TYR A 270 -19.30 22.97 7.52
C TYR A 270 -19.68 21.54 7.92
N ASP A 271 -20.87 21.08 7.50
CA ASP A 271 -21.37 19.70 7.74
C ASP A 271 -22.24 19.25 6.57
N THR A 272 -21.83 18.23 5.86
CA THR A 272 -22.54 17.65 4.72
C THR A 272 -23.29 16.38 5.09
N HIS A 273 -23.84 16.33 6.30
CA HIS A 273 -24.56 15.16 6.81
C HIS A 273 -25.56 14.61 5.79
N LEU A 274 -25.35 13.36 5.39
CA LEU A 274 -26.22 12.60 4.49
C LEU A 274 -27.27 11.81 5.27
N ILE A 275 -28.48 11.68 4.71
CA ILE A 275 -29.46 10.66 5.13
C ILE A 275 -30.03 10.00 3.89
N ASP A 276 -30.49 8.76 4.02
CA ASP A 276 -31.19 8.01 2.98
C ASP A 276 -32.43 7.36 3.56
N ILE A 277 -33.55 7.48 2.83
CA ILE A 277 -34.85 6.88 3.20
C ILE A 277 -35.16 5.61 2.39
N LYS A 278 -34.44 5.38 1.29
CA LYS A 278 -34.65 4.22 0.39
C LYS A 278 -33.98 2.97 0.93
N TYR A 279 -32.82 3.13 1.57
CA TYR A 279 -32.07 2.05 2.19
C TYR A 279 -32.04 2.22 3.70
N ASN A 280 -32.56 1.23 4.42
CA ASN A 280 -32.63 1.32 5.89
C ASN A 280 -31.24 1.12 6.52
N ILE A 281 -30.45 2.19 6.52
CA ILE A 281 -29.09 2.23 7.01
C ILE A 281 -29.00 1.98 8.53
N THR A 282 -30.11 2.20 9.28
CA THR A 282 -30.12 2.02 10.74
C THR A 282 -29.98 0.56 11.16
N ASN A 283 -30.30 -0.38 10.29
CA ASN A 283 -30.12 -1.81 10.51
C ASN A 283 -28.77 -2.33 10.06
N TYR A 284 -27.91 -1.44 9.51
CA TYR A 284 -26.59 -1.83 9.07
C TYR A 284 -25.61 -1.87 10.25
N ASN A 285 -24.85 -2.97 10.38
CA ASN A 285 -23.87 -3.12 11.44
C ASN A 285 -22.52 -2.50 11.01
N PHE A 286 -22.39 -1.20 11.21
CA PHE A 286 -21.15 -0.48 10.89
C PHE A 286 -19.99 -0.86 11.81
N ASN A 287 -18.80 -0.95 11.24
CA ASN A 287 -17.58 -1.03 12.02
C ASN A 287 -17.40 0.22 12.90
N ASN A 288 -16.96 0.02 14.14
CA ASN A 288 -16.68 1.11 15.06
C ASN A 288 -15.45 1.90 14.60
N PHE A 289 -15.55 3.24 14.60
CA PHE A 289 -14.47 4.10 14.13
C PHE A 289 -13.17 3.95 14.94
N ASN A 290 -13.27 3.86 16.27
CA ASN A 290 -12.08 3.70 17.12
C ASN A 290 -11.36 2.38 16.84
N GLU A 291 -12.09 1.28 16.66
CA GLU A 291 -11.50 -0.03 16.34
C GLU A 291 -10.84 -0.03 14.95
N THR A 292 -11.47 0.62 13.98
CA THR A 292 -10.92 0.68 12.63
C THR A 292 -9.71 1.61 12.53
N ILE A 293 -9.66 2.69 13.32
CA ILE A 293 -8.47 3.55 13.45
C ILE A 293 -7.29 2.76 14.03
N VAL A 294 -7.52 1.91 15.03
CA VAL A 294 -6.47 0.99 15.53
C VAL A 294 -5.95 0.12 14.38
N LYS A 295 -6.83 -0.57 13.64
CA LYS A 295 -6.44 -1.38 12.47
C LYS A 295 -5.67 -0.60 11.40
N CYS A 296 -5.97 0.70 11.23
CA CYS A 296 -5.28 1.55 10.26
C CYS A 296 -3.86 1.94 10.72
N PHE A 297 -3.68 2.23 11.99
CA PHE A 297 -2.50 2.93 12.50
C PHE A 297 -1.61 2.12 13.44
N GLU A 298 -2.09 1.00 14.01
CA GLU A 298 -1.30 0.17 14.92
C GLU A 298 0.04 -0.27 14.29
N LYS A 299 0.02 -0.61 13.00
CA LYS A 299 1.21 -0.94 12.23
C LYS A 299 2.26 0.19 12.17
N PHE A 300 1.86 1.44 12.41
CA PHE A 300 2.75 2.60 12.44
C PHE A 300 3.15 3.02 13.87
N LYS A 301 2.65 2.35 14.91
CA LYS A 301 2.90 2.69 16.32
C LYS A 301 4.39 2.72 16.65
N HIS A 302 5.14 1.79 16.07
CA HIS A 302 6.57 1.63 16.28
C HIS A 302 7.42 2.18 15.12
N SER A 303 6.77 2.69 14.05
CA SER A 303 7.51 3.31 12.95
C SER A 303 8.00 4.69 13.40
N LYS A 304 9.31 4.87 13.43
CA LYS A 304 9.89 6.20 13.50
C LYS A 304 9.95 6.75 12.08
N ILE A 305 8.97 7.57 11.73
CA ILE A 305 8.99 8.25 10.43
C ILE A 305 9.96 9.41 10.57
N ILE A 306 11.05 9.33 9.83
CA ILE A 306 12.06 10.37 9.79
C ILE A 306 11.71 11.26 8.62
N TYR A 307 11.33 12.50 8.92
CA TYR A 307 11.00 13.52 7.93
C TYR A 307 12.14 14.50 7.84
N GLU A 308 12.99 14.32 6.88
CA GLU A 308 13.90 15.36 6.41
C GLU A 308 14.23 15.10 4.93
N ASN A 309 14.98 16.00 4.32
CA ASN A 309 15.40 15.87 2.93
C ASN A 309 16.02 14.47 2.69
N LYS A 310 15.67 13.80 1.57
CA LYS A 310 16.25 12.51 1.18
C LYS A 310 17.80 12.48 1.26
N ASN A 311 18.44 13.63 1.11
CA ASN A 311 19.89 13.79 1.23
C ASN A 311 20.40 13.73 2.67
N ASP A 312 19.50 13.68 3.67
CA ASP A 312 19.89 13.55 5.08
C ASP A 312 20.09 12.09 5.50
N PHE A 313 19.84 11.12 4.60
CA PHE A 313 19.89 9.71 4.92
C PHE A 313 20.94 8.95 4.11
N PHE A 314 21.74 8.15 4.82
CA PHE A 314 22.46 7.03 4.24
C PHE A 314 21.87 5.72 4.78
N ILE A 315 21.38 4.84 3.88
CA ILE A 315 20.67 3.64 4.25
C ILE A 315 21.51 2.41 3.90
N SER A 316 21.82 1.58 4.88
CA SER A 316 22.47 0.30 4.70
C SER A 316 21.45 -0.82 4.84
N LEU A 317 21.25 -1.62 3.80
CA LEU A 317 20.28 -2.70 3.73
C LEU A 317 21.02 -4.04 3.71
N ASP A 318 20.71 -4.95 4.61
CA ASP A 318 21.04 -6.34 4.40
C ASP A 318 20.21 -6.92 3.24
N MET A 319 20.63 -8.07 2.70
CA MET A 319 19.97 -8.69 1.55
C MET A 319 19.18 -9.95 1.94
N ASP A 320 19.88 -10.93 2.52
CA ASP A 320 19.38 -12.30 2.71
C ASP A 320 18.43 -12.37 3.90
N GLY A 321 17.16 -12.74 3.66
CA GLY A 321 16.11 -12.70 4.69
C GLY A 321 15.53 -11.31 4.94
N THR A 322 16.25 -10.25 4.54
CA THR A 322 15.85 -8.85 4.68
C THR A 322 15.12 -8.35 3.43
N ILE A 323 15.78 -8.31 2.28
CA ILE A 323 15.22 -7.82 1.00
C ILE A 323 14.67 -8.97 0.15
N ILE A 324 15.34 -10.12 0.16
CA ILE A 324 14.96 -11.31 -0.62
C ILE A 324 14.97 -12.57 0.26
N GLU A 325 14.04 -13.48 -0.04
CA GLU A 325 13.93 -14.79 0.62
C GLU A 325 14.91 -15.77 0.00
N THR A 326 16.03 -16.02 0.66
CA THR A 326 17.11 -16.88 0.13
C THR A 326 17.33 -18.16 0.93
N ASN A 327 16.84 -18.25 2.16
CA ASN A 327 17.15 -19.37 3.06
C ASN A 327 16.75 -20.73 2.48
N SER A 328 15.52 -20.86 1.96
CA SER A 328 15.03 -22.10 1.33
C SER A 328 15.84 -22.49 0.11
N ALA A 329 16.20 -21.52 -0.73
CA ALA A 329 16.99 -21.73 -1.93
C ALA A 329 18.41 -22.22 -1.59
N HIS A 330 19.05 -21.64 -0.60
CA HIS A 330 20.34 -22.08 -0.11
C HIS A 330 20.27 -23.50 0.47
N TYR A 331 19.24 -23.78 1.30
CA TYR A 331 19.02 -25.11 1.87
C TYR A 331 18.89 -26.18 0.77
N ASN A 332 17.98 -25.97 -0.18
CA ASN A 332 17.73 -26.91 -1.27
C ASN A 332 18.97 -27.14 -2.13
N SER A 333 19.69 -26.08 -2.44
CA SER A 333 20.91 -26.16 -3.27
C SER A 333 22.01 -26.96 -2.59
N TYR A 334 22.26 -26.74 -1.29
CA TYR A 334 23.22 -27.55 -0.54
C TYR A 334 22.72 -29.01 -0.39
N LYS A 335 21.45 -29.22 -0.13
CA LYS A 335 20.87 -30.59 -0.04
C LYS A 335 21.12 -31.37 -1.32
N LYS A 336 20.80 -30.79 -2.49
CA LYS A 336 21.07 -31.41 -3.82
C LYS A 336 22.57 -31.69 -4.00
N THR A 337 23.44 -30.75 -3.63
CA THR A 337 24.89 -30.91 -3.74
C THR A 337 25.38 -32.10 -2.88
N PHE A 338 24.89 -32.21 -1.64
CA PHE A 338 25.26 -33.32 -0.76
C PHE A 338 24.77 -34.67 -1.29
N GLU A 339 23.52 -34.73 -1.75
CA GLU A 339 22.94 -35.93 -2.38
C GLU A 339 23.75 -36.37 -3.60
N ASN A 340 24.16 -35.42 -4.46
CA ASN A 340 24.98 -35.70 -5.65
C ASN A 340 26.40 -36.22 -5.30
N ASN A 341 26.92 -35.84 -4.13
CA ASN A 341 28.19 -36.31 -3.59
C ASN A 341 28.03 -37.52 -2.62
N ASN A 342 26.89 -38.19 -2.63
CA ASN A 342 26.57 -39.33 -1.76
C ASN A 342 26.76 -39.05 -0.26
N LYS A 343 26.41 -37.82 0.17
CA LYS A 343 26.45 -37.40 1.57
C LYS A 343 25.05 -37.06 2.08
N THR A 344 24.80 -37.28 3.36
CA THR A 344 23.56 -36.82 3.98
C THR A 344 23.66 -35.37 4.38
N PHE A 345 22.64 -34.57 4.05
CA PHE A 345 22.55 -33.18 4.47
C PHE A 345 21.73 -33.05 5.74
N LEU A 346 21.84 -31.90 6.37
CA LEU A 346 21.12 -31.52 7.58
C LEU A 346 19.60 -31.50 7.38
N ASN A 347 18.83 -31.70 8.44
CA ASN A 347 17.43 -31.34 8.43
C ASN A 347 17.25 -29.80 8.52
N ILE A 348 16.04 -29.31 8.34
CA ILE A 348 15.78 -27.85 8.27
C ILE A 348 16.05 -27.13 9.60
N GLU A 349 15.83 -27.79 10.75
CA GLU A 349 16.10 -27.21 12.07
C GLU A 349 17.61 -27.07 12.33
N GLU A 350 18.37 -28.11 12.00
CA GLU A 350 19.84 -28.10 12.08
C GLU A 350 20.45 -27.04 11.14
N TRP A 351 19.91 -26.94 9.91
CA TRP A 351 20.29 -25.93 8.94
C TRP A 351 20.07 -24.52 9.48
N ASN A 352 18.87 -24.21 10.00
CA ASN A 352 18.56 -22.91 10.55
C ASN A 352 19.50 -22.53 11.71
N ASN A 353 19.86 -23.48 12.56
CA ASN A 353 20.84 -23.26 13.62
C ASN A 353 22.24 -22.92 13.10
N ILE A 354 22.67 -23.52 12.00
CA ILE A 354 23.96 -23.21 11.36
C ILE A 354 23.95 -21.83 10.73
N ILE A 355 22.89 -21.48 10.00
CA ILE A 355 22.75 -20.18 9.33
C ILE A 355 22.68 -19.04 10.35
N MET A 356 21.96 -19.21 11.48
CA MET A 356 21.90 -18.21 12.54
C MET A 356 23.29 -17.85 13.13
N ASN A 357 24.26 -18.75 13.03
CA ASN A 357 25.60 -18.59 13.56
C ASN A 357 26.65 -18.33 12.47
N ASP A 358 26.25 -18.17 11.22
CA ASP A 358 27.10 -17.99 10.01
C ASP A 358 28.23 -19.02 9.89
N ASN A 359 27.92 -20.31 10.13
CA ASN A 359 28.90 -21.37 10.36
C ASN A 359 28.94 -22.45 9.25
N ILE A 360 28.37 -22.16 8.05
CA ILE A 360 28.30 -23.14 6.96
C ILE A 360 29.70 -23.64 6.52
N ASP A 361 30.71 -22.75 6.49
CA ASP A 361 32.05 -23.11 6.08
C ASP A 361 32.72 -24.08 7.07
N ASN A 362 32.46 -23.88 8.34
CA ASN A 362 32.94 -24.80 9.38
C ASN A 362 32.23 -26.15 9.25
N TYR A 363 30.92 -26.16 8.99
CA TYR A 363 30.20 -27.40 8.76
C TYR A 363 30.71 -28.16 7.53
N LEU A 364 30.94 -27.47 6.41
CA LEU A 364 31.51 -28.10 5.20
C LEU A 364 32.88 -28.76 5.46
N LYS A 365 33.75 -28.14 6.27
CA LYS A 365 35.03 -28.71 6.69
C LYS A 365 34.92 -29.98 7.53
N THR A 366 33.80 -30.24 8.19
CA THR A 366 33.57 -31.50 8.94
C THR A 366 33.18 -32.66 8.03
N ILE A 367 32.71 -32.39 6.80
CA ILE A 367 32.15 -33.37 5.87
C ILE A 367 33.06 -33.63 4.66
N PHE A 368 33.72 -32.58 4.18
CA PHE A 368 34.56 -32.59 2.97
C PHE A 368 36.00 -32.21 3.28
N GLN A 369 36.93 -32.69 2.46
CA GLN A 369 38.33 -32.25 2.55
C GLN A 369 38.46 -30.81 2.05
N GLU A 370 39.43 -30.08 2.56
CA GLU A 370 39.58 -28.65 2.27
C GLU A 370 39.74 -28.34 0.76
N ASN A 371 40.39 -29.24 0.02
CA ASN A 371 40.56 -29.16 -1.44
C ASN A 371 39.25 -29.43 -2.22
N GLU A 372 38.25 -30.06 -1.62
CA GLU A 372 36.96 -30.37 -2.26
C GLU A 372 35.95 -29.22 -2.07
N ILE A 373 36.04 -28.43 -0.99
CA ILE A 373 35.09 -27.41 -0.61
C ILE A 373 34.84 -26.40 -1.73
N PHE A 374 35.86 -26.03 -2.47
CA PHE A 374 35.71 -25.11 -3.60
C PHE A 374 34.78 -25.68 -4.68
N ASN A 375 34.93 -26.97 -5.01
CA ASN A 375 34.09 -27.63 -6.01
C ASN A 375 32.65 -27.81 -5.48
N ILE A 376 32.49 -28.16 -4.21
CA ILE A 376 31.18 -28.26 -3.54
C ILE A 376 30.43 -26.92 -3.58
N LYS A 377 31.10 -25.82 -3.28
CA LYS A 377 30.49 -24.48 -3.37
C LYS A 377 30.13 -24.11 -4.81
N LYS A 378 30.97 -24.48 -5.78
CA LYS A 378 30.69 -24.24 -7.19
C LYS A 378 29.49 -25.05 -7.68
N GLU A 379 29.43 -26.32 -7.35
CA GLU A 379 28.29 -27.19 -7.68
C GLU A 379 26.98 -26.70 -7.04
N LYS A 380 27.03 -26.25 -5.78
CA LYS A 380 25.90 -25.61 -5.11
C LYS A 380 25.37 -24.38 -5.86
N LEU A 381 26.25 -23.60 -6.48
CA LEU A 381 25.82 -22.44 -7.29
C LEU A 381 25.05 -22.85 -8.54
N GLU A 382 25.41 -23.98 -9.18
CA GLU A 382 24.64 -24.50 -10.33
C GLU A 382 23.21 -24.90 -9.90
N PHE A 383 23.05 -25.58 -8.76
CA PHE A 383 21.71 -25.90 -8.24
C PHE A 383 20.96 -24.65 -7.81
N LEU A 384 21.63 -23.62 -7.31
CA LEU A 384 20.99 -22.36 -6.91
C LEU A 384 20.34 -21.62 -8.10
N LYS A 385 20.87 -21.81 -9.32
CA LYS A 385 20.28 -21.26 -10.53
C LYS A 385 18.88 -21.85 -10.83
N GLU A 386 18.58 -23.02 -10.31
CA GLU A 386 17.26 -23.66 -10.48
C GLU A 386 16.23 -23.23 -9.43
N GLU A 387 16.69 -22.71 -8.28
CA GLU A 387 15.81 -22.37 -7.16
C GLU A 387 15.02 -21.06 -7.40
N VAL A 388 13.85 -20.96 -6.77
CA VAL A 388 13.02 -19.74 -6.83
C VAL A 388 13.49 -18.77 -5.77
N ILE A 389 13.73 -17.53 -6.18
CA ILE A 389 14.06 -16.40 -5.27
C ILE A 389 12.93 -15.39 -5.37
N LEU A 390 12.45 -14.91 -4.24
CA LEU A 390 11.36 -13.93 -4.15
C LEU A 390 11.81 -12.74 -3.29
N PHE A 391 11.20 -11.62 -3.54
CA PHE A 391 11.29 -10.49 -2.61
C PHE A 391 10.55 -10.80 -1.30
N THR A 392 11.07 -10.32 -0.18
CA THR A 392 10.34 -10.30 1.09
C THR A 392 9.11 -9.39 0.98
N LYS A 393 8.21 -9.47 1.94
CA LYS A 393 6.91 -8.78 1.86
C LYS A 393 7.07 -7.27 1.62
N ASN A 394 6.68 -6.82 0.42
CA ASN A 394 6.72 -5.43 -0.05
C ASN A 394 8.13 -4.79 -0.18
N SER A 395 9.21 -5.55 -0.01
CA SER A 395 10.58 -5.03 -0.20
C SER A 395 10.85 -4.57 -1.63
N GLU A 396 10.23 -5.21 -2.64
CA GLU A 396 10.30 -4.77 -4.04
C GLU A 396 9.75 -3.33 -4.21
N ILE A 397 8.61 -3.03 -3.58
CA ILE A 397 8.00 -1.69 -3.64
C ILE A 397 8.89 -0.67 -2.94
N PHE A 398 9.46 -1.05 -1.80
CA PHE A 398 10.37 -0.22 -1.04
C PHE A 398 11.66 0.09 -1.81
N LEU A 399 12.29 -0.91 -2.43
CA LEU A 399 13.47 -0.70 -3.28
C LEU A 399 13.18 0.20 -4.48
N LYS A 400 12.06 -0.02 -5.19
CA LYS A 400 11.63 0.87 -6.27
C LYS A 400 11.50 2.31 -5.78
N PHE A 401 10.88 2.50 -4.62
CA PHE A 401 10.75 3.83 -4.01
C PHE A 401 12.12 4.48 -3.74
N LEU A 402 13.07 3.75 -3.17
CA LEU A 402 14.42 4.28 -2.92
C LEU A 402 15.14 4.66 -4.21
N ILE A 403 15.04 3.82 -5.25
CA ILE A 403 15.67 4.03 -6.56
C ILE A 403 15.03 5.23 -7.29
N GLU A 404 13.70 5.25 -7.43
CA GLU A 404 12.96 6.28 -8.15
C GLU A 404 13.11 7.66 -7.51
N ASN A 405 13.29 7.72 -6.19
CA ASN A 405 13.49 8.96 -5.46
C ASN A 405 14.98 9.30 -5.23
N ASP A 406 15.90 8.53 -5.81
CA ASP A 406 17.36 8.75 -5.75
C ASP A 406 17.87 8.92 -4.31
N PHE A 407 17.49 8.00 -3.41
CA PHE A 407 18.05 7.92 -2.06
C PHE A 407 19.48 7.42 -2.09
N ASN A 408 20.31 7.88 -1.14
CA ASN A 408 21.64 7.32 -0.94
C ASN A 408 21.55 6.05 -0.09
N PHE A 409 21.63 4.88 -0.74
CA PHE A 409 21.56 3.58 -0.04
C PHE A 409 22.51 2.55 -0.66
N CYS A 410 22.93 1.57 0.13
CA CYS A 410 23.70 0.44 -0.35
C CYS A 410 23.19 -0.89 0.23
N ILE A 411 23.35 -1.96 -0.52
CA ILE A 411 23.16 -3.33 -0.01
C ILE A 411 24.49 -3.81 0.59
N VAL A 412 24.40 -4.40 1.80
CA VAL A 412 25.56 -4.92 2.55
C VAL A 412 25.29 -6.36 2.95
N THR A 413 25.89 -7.31 2.26
CA THR A 413 25.60 -8.74 2.43
C THR A 413 26.85 -9.59 2.70
N ASN A 414 26.67 -10.66 3.50
CA ASN A 414 27.67 -11.73 3.66
C ASN A 414 27.73 -12.66 2.42
N THR A 415 26.89 -12.46 1.43
CA THR A 415 26.80 -13.28 0.21
C THR A 415 27.86 -12.85 -0.82
N SER A 416 28.47 -13.81 -1.51
CA SER A 416 29.48 -13.54 -2.53
C SER A 416 28.89 -12.86 -3.77
N LYS A 417 29.72 -12.12 -4.50
CA LYS A 417 29.30 -11.42 -5.71
C LYS A 417 28.73 -12.39 -6.75
N GLU A 418 29.33 -13.57 -6.92
CA GLU A 418 28.88 -14.59 -7.87
C GLU A 418 27.46 -15.07 -7.55
N THR A 419 27.14 -15.25 -6.26
CA THR A 419 25.81 -15.63 -5.82
C THR A 419 24.80 -14.50 -6.07
N VAL A 420 25.18 -13.26 -5.80
CA VAL A 420 24.31 -12.10 -6.04
C VAL A 420 24.00 -11.92 -7.52
N GLU A 421 24.95 -12.21 -8.43
CA GLU A 421 24.66 -12.14 -9.86
C GLU A 421 23.57 -13.16 -10.28
N ILE A 422 23.54 -14.36 -9.67
CA ILE A 422 22.42 -15.31 -9.88
C ILE A 422 21.07 -14.70 -9.41
N PHE A 423 21.07 -13.99 -8.29
CA PHE A 423 19.84 -13.34 -7.80
C PHE A 423 19.40 -12.19 -8.71
N LYS A 424 20.33 -11.43 -9.25
CA LYS A 424 20.06 -10.35 -10.22
C LYS A 424 19.45 -10.85 -11.53
N GLU A 425 19.85 -12.04 -11.99
CA GLU A 425 19.25 -12.68 -13.16
C GLU A 425 17.77 -13.03 -12.92
N LYS A 426 17.44 -13.43 -11.68
CA LYS A 426 16.07 -13.81 -11.28
C LYS A 426 15.19 -12.62 -10.91
N LEU A 427 15.78 -11.58 -10.34
CA LEU A 427 15.11 -10.38 -9.84
C LEU A 427 15.74 -9.13 -10.48
N PRO A 428 15.33 -8.76 -11.72
CA PRO A 428 15.97 -7.69 -12.51
C PRO A 428 16.06 -6.33 -11.80
N LEU A 429 15.17 -6.03 -10.85
CA LEU A 429 15.22 -4.79 -10.06
C LEU A 429 16.53 -4.64 -9.30
N LEU A 430 17.18 -5.73 -8.89
CA LEU A 430 18.46 -5.68 -8.19
C LEU A 430 19.59 -5.11 -9.06
N ASN A 431 19.47 -5.15 -10.40
CA ASN A 431 20.43 -4.54 -11.32
C ASN A 431 20.37 -2.99 -11.32
N GLU A 432 19.28 -2.41 -10.87
CA GLU A 432 19.10 -0.95 -10.77
C GLU A 432 19.83 -0.37 -9.55
N ILE A 433 20.24 -1.22 -8.59
CA ILE A 433 20.94 -0.81 -7.37
C ILE A 433 22.41 -0.55 -7.68
N LYS A 434 22.84 0.68 -7.46
CA LYS A 434 24.20 1.16 -7.83
C LYS A 434 25.28 0.82 -6.80
N GLN A 435 24.93 0.64 -5.55
CA GLN A 435 25.88 0.56 -4.43
C GLN A 435 25.75 -0.78 -3.71
N TRP A 436 26.85 -1.52 -3.71
CA TRP A 436 26.94 -2.86 -3.12
C TRP A 436 28.22 -3.05 -2.32
N ILE A 437 28.11 -3.78 -1.21
CA ILE A 437 29.21 -4.36 -0.45
C ILE A 437 28.94 -5.87 -0.34
N TYR A 438 29.82 -6.65 -0.95
CA TYR A 438 29.76 -8.12 -1.01
C TYR A 438 30.72 -8.75 0.00
N ARG A 439 30.56 -10.04 0.28
CA ARG A 439 31.45 -10.80 1.18
C ARG A 439 32.96 -10.67 0.85
N GLY A 440 33.34 -10.40 -0.36
CA GLY A 440 34.73 -10.22 -0.79
C GLY A 440 35.32 -8.82 -0.54
N ASP A 441 34.50 -7.83 -0.20
CA ASP A 441 34.92 -6.43 -0.04
C ASP A 441 35.47 -6.12 1.36
N TYR A 442 35.36 -7.04 2.32
CA TYR A 442 35.79 -6.90 3.71
C TYR A 442 36.35 -8.23 4.26
N LYS A 443 37.09 -8.19 5.36
CA LYS A 443 37.79 -9.36 5.92
C LYS A 443 36.92 -10.13 6.93
N LEU A 444 36.34 -9.41 7.89
CA LEU A 444 35.58 -10.01 8.98
C LEU A 444 34.09 -9.99 8.66
N ALA A 445 33.46 -11.17 8.58
CA ALA A 445 32.03 -11.31 8.33
C ALA A 445 31.21 -10.79 9.50
N LYS A 446 29.92 -10.45 9.27
CA LYS A 446 28.97 -10.23 10.36
C LYS A 446 29.05 -11.41 11.35
N PRO A 447 29.05 -11.24 12.67
CA PRO A 447 28.62 -10.06 13.42
C PRO A 447 29.65 -8.94 13.57
N ASP A 448 30.83 -9.00 12.93
CA ASP A 448 31.73 -7.86 12.90
C ASP A 448 31.16 -6.73 12.03
N GLY A 449 31.39 -5.49 12.46
CA GLY A 449 30.83 -4.31 11.79
C GLY A 449 31.65 -3.84 10.58
N GLU A 450 32.77 -4.50 10.22
CA GLU A 450 33.66 -4.04 9.14
C GLU A 450 32.93 -3.82 7.81
N CYS A 451 31.95 -4.67 7.46
CA CYS A 451 31.19 -4.50 6.23
C CYS A 451 30.41 -3.17 6.17
N TYR A 452 29.84 -2.71 7.28
CA TYR A 452 29.15 -1.44 7.37
C TYR A 452 30.11 -0.24 7.46
N GLU A 453 31.27 -0.44 8.06
CA GLU A 453 32.35 0.55 8.03
C GLU A 453 32.86 0.77 6.60
N VAL A 454 33.05 -0.30 5.82
CA VAL A 454 33.43 -0.24 4.40
C VAL A 454 32.35 0.47 3.59
N ALA A 455 31.06 0.15 3.81
CA ALA A 455 29.94 0.80 3.17
C ALA A 455 29.94 2.31 3.45
N LYS A 456 30.11 2.69 4.71
CA LYS A 456 30.22 4.09 5.15
C LYS A 456 31.40 4.79 4.51
N LYS A 457 32.60 4.23 4.53
CA LYS A 457 33.78 4.82 3.89
C LYS A 457 33.61 5.04 2.39
N LYS A 458 32.89 4.15 1.71
CA LYS A 458 32.74 4.17 0.26
C LYS A 458 31.63 5.07 -0.25
N TYR A 459 30.51 5.14 0.46
CA TYR A 459 29.27 5.72 -0.07
C TYR A 459 28.66 6.85 0.78
N TYR A 460 29.00 6.97 2.08
CA TYR A 460 28.50 8.03 2.96
C TYR A 460 29.05 9.39 2.56
N LYS A 461 28.16 10.40 2.47
CA LYS A 461 28.46 11.76 2.01
C LYS A 461 28.16 12.84 3.08
N ASN A 462 28.30 12.48 4.36
CA ASN A 462 27.97 13.32 5.51
C ASN A 462 26.45 13.55 5.70
N GLU A 463 25.65 12.55 5.37
CA GLU A 463 24.23 12.53 5.70
C GLU A 463 24.04 12.65 7.22
N LYS A 464 22.89 13.23 7.63
CA LYS A 464 22.61 13.48 9.04
C LYS A 464 22.29 12.21 9.81
N TYR A 465 21.71 11.20 9.14
CA TYR A 465 21.26 9.95 9.74
C TYR A 465 21.80 8.73 9.01
N LEU A 466 22.30 7.80 9.78
CA LEU A 466 22.73 6.47 9.31
C LEU A 466 21.66 5.46 9.71
N ILE A 467 21.02 4.83 8.72
CA ILE A 467 19.96 3.85 8.92
C ILE A 467 20.46 2.47 8.52
N GLY A 468 20.20 1.47 9.35
CA GLY A 468 20.43 0.07 9.04
C GLY A 468 19.13 -0.73 9.03
N ILE A 469 18.97 -1.63 8.06
CA ILE A 469 17.83 -2.56 7.98
C ILE A 469 18.36 -3.98 7.86
N GLU A 470 17.89 -4.87 8.75
CA GLU A 470 18.36 -6.23 8.95
C GLU A 470 17.23 -7.16 9.42
N ASP A 471 17.45 -8.49 9.40
CA ASP A 471 16.52 -9.49 9.92
C ASP A 471 17.14 -10.38 11.01
N SER A 472 18.46 -10.34 11.18
CA SER A 472 19.21 -11.29 12.00
C SER A 472 19.90 -10.67 13.22
N VAL A 473 20.15 -11.46 14.27
CA VAL A 473 20.95 -11.06 15.45
C VAL A 473 22.40 -10.76 15.04
N VAL A 474 22.91 -11.54 14.11
CA VAL A 474 24.27 -11.39 13.57
C VAL A 474 24.42 -10.04 12.87
N GLY A 475 23.47 -9.69 12.02
CA GLY A 475 23.47 -8.41 11.31
C GLY A 475 23.16 -7.22 12.23
N TYR A 476 22.23 -7.35 13.17
CA TYR A 476 21.98 -6.33 14.19
C TYR A 476 23.24 -5.98 14.97
N THR A 477 24.01 -7.02 15.39
CA THR A 477 25.25 -6.80 16.15
C THR A 477 26.29 -6.05 15.32
N ALA A 478 26.39 -6.36 14.03
CA ALA A 478 27.24 -5.66 13.09
C ALA A 478 26.82 -4.20 12.87
N LEU A 479 25.51 -3.93 12.77
CA LEU A 479 24.96 -2.60 12.55
C LEU A 479 25.10 -1.66 13.76
N LYS A 480 24.98 -2.19 14.97
CA LYS A 480 24.80 -1.40 16.21
C LYS A 480 25.90 -0.35 16.43
N GLN A 481 27.11 -0.57 15.92
CA GLN A 481 28.23 0.35 16.08
C GLN A 481 28.34 1.39 14.97
N HIS A 482 27.56 1.24 13.89
CA HIS A 482 27.73 2.02 12.65
C HIS A 482 26.50 2.80 12.20
N THR A 483 25.35 2.65 12.90
CA THR A 483 24.08 3.26 12.51
C THR A 483 23.41 3.96 13.67
N ASP A 484 22.69 5.05 13.35
CA ASP A 484 21.91 5.82 14.34
C ASP A 484 20.55 5.17 14.61
N LEU A 485 19.99 4.51 13.59
CA LEU A 485 18.68 3.86 13.63
C LEU A 485 18.74 2.48 13.02
N ILE A 486 18.22 1.48 13.72
CA ILE A 486 18.18 0.10 13.26
C ILE A 486 16.74 -0.37 13.16
N TYR A 487 16.38 -0.90 12.00
CA TYR A 487 15.11 -1.56 11.72
C TYR A 487 15.34 -3.05 11.53
N ILE A 488 14.56 -3.88 12.22
CA ILE A 488 14.65 -5.34 12.15
C ILE A 488 13.38 -5.91 11.52
N TYR A 489 13.56 -6.62 10.42
CA TYR A 489 12.51 -7.26 9.67
C TYR A 489 12.16 -8.64 10.26
N ASN A 490 10.85 -8.86 10.51
CA ASN A 490 10.22 -10.15 10.81
C ASN A 490 10.84 -11.00 11.95
N ASN A 491 11.42 -10.39 12.99
CA ASN A 491 12.11 -11.13 14.07
C ASN A 491 11.77 -10.62 15.49
N GLU A 492 10.47 -10.48 15.79
CA GLU A 492 9.97 -9.93 17.06
C GLU A 492 10.44 -10.71 18.31
N LEU A 493 10.57 -12.03 18.20
CA LEU A 493 10.87 -12.88 19.38
C LEU A 493 12.29 -12.67 19.91
N LEU A 494 13.24 -12.36 19.04
CA LEU A 494 14.66 -12.23 19.40
C LEU A 494 15.03 -10.80 19.86
N PHE A 495 14.20 -9.78 19.52
CA PHE A 495 14.58 -8.38 19.69
C PHE A 495 13.70 -7.57 20.65
N LYS A 496 12.79 -8.19 21.42
CA LYS A 496 11.81 -7.50 22.31
C LYS A 496 12.38 -6.47 23.29
N ASN A 497 13.67 -6.51 23.58
CA ASN A 497 14.32 -5.64 24.56
C ASN A 497 15.51 -4.84 24.00
N ASN A 498 15.65 -4.73 22.69
CA ASN A 498 16.77 -4.04 22.04
C ASN A 498 16.38 -2.65 21.54
N ASP A 499 17.35 -1.76 21.43
CA ASP A 499 17.19 -0.40 20.88
C ASP A 499 17.08 -0.47 19.34
N CYS A 500 16.02 -1.09 18.84
CA CYS A 500 15.74 -1.22 17.41
C CYS A 500 14.23 -1.15 17.15
N TYR A 501 13.86 -0.90 15.89
CA TYR A 501 12.48 -0.86 15.42
C TYR A 501 12.14 -2.16 14.72
N LEU A 502 11.07 -2.83 15.17
CA LEU A 502 10.61 -4.08 14.58
C LEU A 502 9.54 -3.81 13.53
N PHE A 503 9.58 -4.53 12.42
CA PHE A 503 8.58 -4.47 11.38
C PHE A 503 8.49 -5.80 10.62
N ASP A 504 7.33 -6.09 10.04
CA ASP A 504 7.03 -7.30 9.28
C ASP A 504 6.54 -7.01 7.85
N ASP A 505 6.54 -5.74 7.48
CA ASP A 505 6.09 -5.26 6.18
C ASP A 505 6.78 -3.94 5.82
N TYR A 506 7.46 -3.88 4.68
CA TYR A 506 8.17 -2.69 4.21
C TYR A 506 7.27 -1.46 4.00
N ASN A 507 5.94 -1.65 3.86
CA ASN A 507 5.01 -0.53 3.89
C ASN A 507 4.98 0.23 5.23
N CYS A 508 5.57 -0.33 6.30
CA CYS A 508 5.72 0.33 7.60
C CYS A 508 6.92 1.28 7.64
N ILE A 509 7.87 1.14 6.70
CA ILE A 509 9.01 2.05 6.58
C ILE A 509 8.65 3.09 5.52
N THR A 510 8.49 4.33 5.93
CA THR A 510 8.16 5.43 5.04
C THR A 510 9.18 6.55 5.19
N PHE A 511 9.84 6.90 4.09
CA PHE A 511 10.64 8.10 3.96
C PHE A 511 9.81 9.15 3.21
N TYR A 512 9.88 10.40 3.64
CA TYR A 512 9.14 11.51 3.01
C TYR A 512 10.08 12.63 2.62
#